data_a98a31bbaf86534114d73051f7dfc463
#
_entry.id   a98a31bbaf86534114d73051f7dfc463
#
_cell.length_a   1.000
_cell.length_b   1.000
_cell.length_c   1.000
_cell.angle_alpha   90.00
_cell.angle_beta   90.00
_cell.angle_gamma   90.00
#
_symmetry.space_group_name_H-M   'P 1'
#
loop_
_entity.id
_entity.type
_entity.pdbx_description
1 polymer ?
#
loop_
_entity_poly.entity_id
_entity_poly.type
_entity_poly.pdbx_seq_one_letter_code
_entity_poly.pdbx_strand_id
1 'polypeptide(L)'
;MGETLGVGKSAVTYTDFAKADLIVIMGQNPGTCHPRMLTALEEAKMAGASIVAVNPLPEAGLINFKNPQRVRGLIGKGTDLADQFLQIRLAGDMALLQAVSKRVLDAERARPGTVLDHAFLAEHCQGLEEFQAHLEGLDEEHVLAATGLRSEEIDELAERYMRAERVIITWAMGLTQHKKAVPTIKEIVNLLLLRGNIGKPGAGPSPIRGHSNVQGDRTMGIWEKMPPRFLDALQMEFGFDPPRHEGLDSVGSIRGMRDGTIKVLVALGGNLVHAISDTSVAEAAVRNTRLSVQISTKLNRSHAVVGQEALILPALGRTEIDRQASGEQFVTVEDTVCAVHSSIGRLEPISDQVLSEVSIVTRMAKAVLGDKVPVDWAGFEHSYDVVREHISHVVPGFEDFNTKIRLRDGFVLPHAPRDQRQFPTPTGKAMFSVNELDTIEVPPGRLILQSVRSHDQFNTTTYSMNDRYRGVKKGRLVLFISPEDLAELDLADGGYVDVHSEAPDGVDRVLRRLRLISYPTAKGCVAAYFPEANVLVPLDSTAEGSNTPASKSVIVRLEPSPN
;
A
#
# COMPACT_ATOMS: atom_id res chain seq x y z
N MET A 1 6.40 5.35 10.30
CA MET A 1 7.60 5.97 9.70
C MET A 1 7.63 7.51 9.86
N GLY A 2 6.57 8.24 9.58
CA GLY A 2 6.56 9.70 9.82
C GLY A 2 6.90 10.07 11.25
N GLU A 3 6.33 9.39 12.23
CA GLU A 3 6.60 9.63 13.65
C GLU A 3 7.97 9.13 14.11
N THR A 4 8.49 8.07 13.48
CA THR A 4 9.74 7.42 13.93
C THR A 4 10.99 7.91 13.19
N LEU A 5 10.86 8.25 11.91
CA LEU A 5 11.96 8.71 11.06
C LEU A 5 11.77 10.15 10.54
N GLY A 6 10.61 10.75 10.80
CA GLY A 6 10.24 12.06 10.26
C GLY A 6 9.77 12.03 8.79
N VAL A 7 9.92 10.92 8.07
CA VAL A 7 9.56 10.77 6.66
C VAL A 7 8.83 9.45 6.43
N GLY A 8 7.68 9.51 5.76
CA GLY A 8 6.84 8.34 5.45
C GLY A 8 7.10 7.69 4.08
N LYS A 9 8.20 8.02 3.42
CA LYS A 9 8.60 7.51 2.10
C LYS A 9 9.69 6.44 2.21
N SER A 10 9.96 5.73 1.11
CA SER A 10 11.04 4.75 1.03
C SER A 10 12.40 5.39 1.32
N ALA A 11 13.17 4.79 2.21
CA ALA A 11 14.54 5.20 2.53
C ALA A 11 15.59 4.46 1.69
N VAL A 12 15.20 3.87 0.57
CA VAL A 12 16.09 3.24 -0.42
C VAL A 12 15.73 3.70 -1.83
N THR A 13 16.69 3.61 -2.74
CA THR A 13 16.50 3.81 -4.18
C THR A 13 16.31 2.47 -4.89
N TYR A 14 15.94 2.48 -6.18
CA TYR A 14 15.84 1.27 -6.99
C TYR A 14 17.16 0.48 -7.02
N THR A 15 18.29 1.18 -7.16
CA THR A 15 19.63 0.56 -7.24
C THR A 15 20.11 -0.02 -5.92
N ASP A 16 19.49 0.32 -4.79
CA ASP A 16 19.86 -0.23 -3.49
C ASP A 16 19.41 -1.68 -3.32
N PHE A 17 18.37 -2.13 -4.04
CA PHE A 17 17.94 -3.53 -3.99
C PHE A 17 19.07 -4.49 -4.37
N ALA A 18 19.86 -4.17 -5.42
CA ALA A 18 21.01 -4.99 -5.84
C ALA A 18 22.22 -4.91 -4.91
N LYS A 19 22.21 -4.01 -3.92
CA LYS A 19 23.30 -3.87 -2.93
C LYS A 19 22.94 -4.50 -1.58
N ALA A 20 21.69 -4.92 -1.38
CA ALA A 20 21.25 -5.53 -0.14
C ALA A 20 21.85 -6.94 0.04
N ASP A 21 22.12 -7.33 1.28
CA ASP A 21 22.49 -8.68 1.64
C ASP A 21 21.27 -9.51 2.00
N LEU A 22 20.24 -8.85 2.55
CA LEU A 22 18.94 -9.44 2.89
C LEU A 22 17.80 -8.53 2.49
N ILE A 23 16.79 -9.11 1.83
CA ILE A 23 15.51 -8.42 1.54
C ILE A 23 14.40 -9.23 2.19
N VAL A 24 13.67 -8.61 3.12
CA VAL A 24 12.48 -9.20 3.74
C VAL A 24 11.24 -8.59 3.09
N ILE A 25 10.36 -9.41 2.52
CA ILE A 25 9.17 -9.00 1.78
C ILE A 25 7.94 -9.43 2.58
N MET A 26 7.21 -8.47 3.15
CA MET A 26 6.10 -8.74 4.07
C MET A 26 4.76 -8.30 3.47
N GLY A 27 3.77 -9.19 3.51
CA GLY A 27 2.41 -8.88 3.08
C GLY A 27 2.31 -8.33 1.65
N GLN A 28 3.12 -8.85 0.73
CA GLN A 28 3.24 -8.36 -0.64
C GLN A 28 3.26 -9.49 -1.65
N ASN A 29 2.56 -9.29 -2.79
CA ASN A 29 2.67 -10.14 -3.97
C ASN A 29 3.21 -9.32 -5.15
N PRO A 30 4.53 -9.21 -5.33
CA PRO A 30 5.10 -8.44 -6.43
C PRO A 30 4.73 -9.02 -7.80
N GLY A 31 4.60 -10.33 -7.93
CA GLY A 31 4.24 -10.97 -9.20
C GLY A 31 2.88 -10.55 -9.75
N THR A 32 1.92 -10.28 -8.87
CA THR A 32 0.57 -9.83 -9.25
C THR A 32 0.44 -8.31 -9.25
N CYS A 33 1.01 -7.64 -8.24
CA CYS A 33 0.73 -6.21 -7.98
C CYS A 33 1.85 -5.27 -8.45
N HIS A 34 3.09 -5.74 -8.51
CA HIS A 34 4.28 -4.93 -8.80
C HIS A 34 5.27 -5.69 -9.70
N PRO A 35 4.88 -6.14 -10.91
CA PRO A 35 5.67 -7.09 -11.71
C PRO A 35 7.08 -6.57 -12.06
N ARG A 36 7.27 -5.26 -12.20
CA ARG A 36 8.61 -4.68 -12.43
C ARG A 36 9.56 -4.87 -11.25
N MET A 37 9.05 -5.00 -10.03
CA MET A 37 9.86 -5.28 -8.84
C MET A 37 10.54 -6.66 -8.92
N LEU A 38 9.94 -7.63 -9.63
CA LEU A 38 10.55 -8.95 -9.81
C LEU A 38 11.92 -8.87 -10.50
N THR A 39 12.12 -7.90 -11.40
CA THR A 39 13.43 -7.66 -12.03
C THR A 39 14.47 -7.18 -11.00
N ALA A 40 14.09 -6.24 -10.12
CA ALA A 40 14.99 -5.77 -9.06
C ALA A 40 15.34 -6.89 -8.06
N LEU A 41 14.36 -7.74 -7.72
CA LEU A 41 14.58 -8.90 -6.85
C LEU A 41 15.48 -9.96 -7.51
N GLU A 42 15.29 -10.22 -8.80
CA GLU A 42 16.18 -11.09 -9.56
C GLU A 42 17.63 -10.54 -9.60
N GLU A 43 17.79 -9.25 -9.82
CA GLU A 43 19.10 -8.57 -9.81
C GLU A 43 19.76 -8.66 -8.43
N ALA A 44 19.02 -8.43 -7.37
CA ALA A 44 19.48 -8.59 -5.99
C ALA A 44 19.92 -10.05 -5.72
N LYS A 45 19.10 -11.02 -6.14
CA LYS A 45 19.42 -12.45 -6.00
C LYS A 45 20.69 -12.84 -6.75
N MET A 46 20.87 -12.34 -7.96
CA MET A 46 22.08 -12.57 -8.76
C MET A 46 23.31 -11.89 -8.15
N ALA A 47 23.14 -10.81 -7.40
CA ALA A 47 24.19 -10.14 -6.65
C ALA A 47 24.53 -10.85 -5.30
N GLY A 48 23.78 -11.88 -4.95
CA GLY A 48 24.02 -12.68 -3.74
C GLY A 48 23.12 -12.38 -2.55
N ALA A 49 22.11 -11.54 -2.71
CA ALA A 49 21.14 -11.25 -1.65
C ALA A 49 20.32 -12.49 -1.25
N SER A 50 20.09 -12.64 0.04
CA SER A 50 19.05 -13.55 0.55
C SER A 50 17.68 -12.84 0.51
N ILE A 51 16.63 -13.57 0.17
CA ILE A 51 15.26 -13.05 0.14
C ILE A 51 14.37 -13.90 1.04
N VAL A 52 13.69 -13.25 1.98
CA VAL A 52 12.69 -13.88 2.86
C VAL A 52 11.31 -13.32 2.52
N ALA A 53 10.36 -14.21 2.25
CA ALA A 53 8.96 -13.87 2.00
C ALA A 53 8.12 -14.19 3.23
N VAL A 54 7.32 -13.23 3.70
CA VAL A 54 6.41 -13.36 4.84
C VAL A 54 4.99 -13.10 4.35
N ASN A 55 4.21 -14.15 4.14
CA ASN A 55 2.84 -14.06 3.61
C ASN A 55 1.98 -15.22 4.14
N PRO A 56 0.66 -15.05 4.28
CA PRO A 56 -0.24 -16.11 4.76
C PRO A 56 -0.54 -17.19 3.71
N LEU A 57 -0.15 -16.99 2.46
CA LEU A 57 -0.32 -17.95 1.38
C LEU A 57 0.84 -17.81 0.37
N PRO A 58 1.22 -18.88 -0.33
CA PRO A 58 2.31 -18.82 -1.29
C PRO A 58 1.96 -17.97 -2.51
N GLU A 59 2.92 -17.17 -2.94
CA GLU A 59 2.79 -16.27 -4.07
C GLU A 59 3.77 -16.65 -5.18
N ALA A 60 3.24 -17.03 -6.34
CA ALA A 60 4.02 -17.62 -7.44
C ALA A 60 5.24 -16.78 -7.86
N GLY A 61 5.10 -15.45 -7.86
CA GLY A 61 6.18 -14.54 -8.24
C GLY A 61 7.35 -14.51 -7.24
N LEU A 62 7.13 -14.90 -5.97
CA LEU A 62 8.18 -15.01 -4.96
C LEU A 62 8.82 -16.41 -4.93
N ILE A 63 8.12 -17.42 -5.44
CA ILE A 63 8.65 -18.78 -5.57
C ILE A 63 9.66 -18.85 -6.72
N ASN A 64 9.21 -18.58 -7.94
CA ASN A 64 10.06 -18.67 -9.11
C ASN A 64 9.68 -17.62 -10.16
N PHE A 65 10.67 -16.85 -10.61
CA PHE A 65 10.49 -15.82 -11.62
C PHE A 65 11.19 -16.18 -12.94
N LYS A 66 10.43 -16.29 -14.02
CA LYS A 66 10.94 -16.45 -15.39
C LYS A 66 10.91 -15.08 -16.08
N ASN A 67 12.05 -14.40 -16.09
CA ASN A 67 12.15 -13.06 -16.65
C ASN A 67 12.07 -13.11 -18.19
N PRO A 68 11.01 -12.56 -18.81
CA PRO A 68 10.82 -12.61 -20.26
C PRO A 68 11.81 -11.73 -21.03
N GLN A 69 12.54 -10.86 -20.35
CA GLN A 69 13.54 -9.97 -20.96
C GLN A 69 14.96 -10.55 -20.93
N ARG A 70 15.14 -11.75 -20.36
CA ARG A 70 16.44 -12.44 -20.27
C ARG A 70 16.39 -13.76 -21.02
N VAL A 71 17.47 -14.10 -21.74
CA VAL A 71 17.59 -15.37 -22.49
C VAL A 71 17.30 -16.59 -21.59
N ARG A 72 17.79 -16.58 -20.35
CA ARG A 72 17.52 -17.65 -19.36
C ARG A 72 16.01 -17.86 -19.15
N GLY A 73 15.25 -16.79 -18.98
CA GLY A 73 13.80 -16.85 -18.81
C GLY A 73 13.06 -17.32 -20.06
N LEU A 74 13.52 -16.88 -21.24
CA LEU A 74 12.95 -17.30 -22.54
C LEU A 74 13.10 -18.80 -22.79
N ILE A 75 14.19 -19.42 -22.36
CA ILE A 75 14.40 -20.88 -22.46
C ILE A 75 13.76 -21.65 -21.29
N GLY A 76 12.91 -20.99 -20.47
CA GLY A 76 12.14 -21.62 -19.41
C GLY A 76 12.86 -21.79 -18.07
N LYS A 77 14.12 -21.34 -17.93
CA LYS A 77 14.86 -21.38 -16.66
C LYS A 77 14.52 -20.12 -15.84
N GLY A 78 13.80 -20.32 -14.75
CA GLY A 78 13.48 -19.27 -13.78
C GLY A 78 14.60 -19.04 -12.76
N THR A 79 14.38 -18.03 -11.92
CA THR A 79 15.18 -17.74 -10.72
C THR A 79 14.29 -17.97 -9.51
N ASP A 80 14.71 -18.84 -8.58
CA ASP A 80 14.06 -19.00 -7.28
C ASP A 80 14.37 -17.74 -6.46
N LEU A 81 13.33 -17.01 -6.07
CA LEU A 81 13.52 -15.72 -5.41
C LEU A 81 13.63 -15.89 -3.90
N ALA A 82 12.61 -16.45 -3.24
CA ALA A 82 12.63 -16.62 -1.79
C ALA A 82 13.52 -17.78 -1.37
N ASP A 83 14.47 -17.52 -0.44
CA ASP A 83 15.28 -18.52 0.23
C ASP A 83 14.60 -19.11 1.46
N GLN A 84 13.72 -18.32 2.09
CA GLN A 84 12.85 -18.73 3.18
C GLN A 84 11.45 -18.18 2.93
N PHE A 85 10.44 -19.00 3.14
CA PHE A 85 9.05 -18.61 3.07
C PHE A 85 8.40 -18.86 4.44
N LEU A 86 8.01 -17.78 5.10
CA LEU A 86 7.31 -17.81 6.38
C LEU A 86 5.82 -17.67 6.13
N GLN A 87 5.07 -18.75 6.29
CA GLN A 87 3.63 -18.78 6.11
C GLN A 87 2.92 -18.32 7.37
N ILE A 88 2.91 -17.02 7.57
CA ILE A 88 2.40 -16.40 8.78
C ILE A 88 0.87 -16.38 8.83
N ARG A 89 0.28 -16.52 10.01
CA ARG A 89 -1.13 -16.20 10.23
C ARG A 89 -1.39 -14.72 10.03
N LEU A 90 -2.59 -14.39 9.55
CA LEU A 90 -3.01 -13.01 9.36
C LEU A 90 -2.89 -12.19 10.65
N ALA A 91 -2.32 -11.00 10.55
CA ALA A 91 -2.01 -10.08 11.66
C ALA A 91 -0.92 -10.55 12.64
N GLY A 92 -0.19 -11.63 12.34
CA GLY A 92 0.94 -12.09 13.15
C GLY A 92 2.26 -11.33 12.93
N ASP A 93 2.29 -10.39 11.98
CA ASP A 93 3.52 -9.70 11.55
C ASP A 93 4.19 -8.92 12.69
N MET A 94 3.43 -8.27 13.57
CA MET A 94 3.98 -7.54 14.71
C MET A 94 4.66 -8.48 15.71
N ALA A 95 4.04 -9.61 16.01
CA ALA A 95 4.60 -10.64 16.88
C ALA A 95 5.92 -11.21 16.31
N LEU A 96 5.95 -11.48 15.00
CA LEU A 96 7.17 -11.92 14.32
C LEU A 96 8.29 -10.89 14.45
N LEU A 97 8.02 -9.61 14.19
CA LEU A 97 9.04 -8.55 14.24
C LEU A 97 9.57 -8.33 15.64
N GLN A 98 8.71 -8.37 16.67
CA GLN A 98 9.11 -8.29 18.08
C GLN A 98 9.96 -9.51 18.48
N ALA A 99 9.56 -10.71 18.07
CA ALA A 99 10.31 -11.93 18.35
C ALA A 99 11.69 -11.93 17.69
N VAL A 100 11.81 -11.47 16.44
CA VAL A 100 13.11 -11.31 15.77
C VAL A 100 13.96 -10.25 16.49
N SER A 101 13.36 -9.11 16.86
CA SER A 101 14.07 -8.05 17.61
C SER A 101 14.57 -8.55 18.96
N LYS A 102 13.77 -9.35 19.70
CA LYS A 102 14.18 -9.97 20.95
C LYS A 102 15.38 -10.88 20.76
N ARG A 103 15.38 -11.75 19.73
CA ARG A 103 16.52 -12.64 19.42
C ARG A 103 17.80 -11.86 19.09
N VAL A 104 17.68 -10.73 18.40
CA VAL A 104 18.80 -9.83 18.12
C VAL A 104 19.36 -9.23 19.42
N LEU A 105 18.50 -8.80 20.33
CA LEU A 105 18.90 -8.26 21.64
C LEU A 105 19.50 -9.33 22.55
N ASP A 106 18.94 -10.53 22.57
CA ASP A 106 19.47 -11.67 23.34
C ASP A 106 20.85 -12.10 22.81
N ALA A 107 21.04 -12.07 21.49
CA ALA A 107 22.34 -12.34 20.87
C ALA A 107 23.40 -11.27 21.23
N GLU A 108 23.00 -10.02 21.32
CA GLU A 108 23.87 -8.92 21.79
C GLU A 108 24.25 -9.10 23.26
N ARG A 109 23.32 -9.49 24.12
CA ARG A 109 23.59 -9.78 25.54
C ARG A 109 24.57 -10.95 25.69
N ALA A 110 24.43 -11.98 24.86
CA ALA A 110 25.36 -13.14 24.87
C ALA A 110 26.73 -12.78 24.29
N ARG A 111 26.84 -11.83 23.40
CA ARG A 111 28.06 -11.40 22.71
C ARG A 111 28.09 -9.87 22.59
N PRO A 112 28.34 -9.16 23.71
CA PRO A 112 28.27 -7.71 23.75
C PRO A 112 29.16 -7.02 22.71
N GLY A 113 28.63 -6.02 22.03
CA GLY A 113 29.36 -5.22 21.03
C GLY A 113 29.50 -5.89 19.66
N THR A 114 28.83 -7.01 19.39
CA THR A 114 29.03 -7.75 18.14
C THR A 114 27.81 -7.80 17.24
N VAL A 115 26.61 -7.45 17.73
CA VAL A 115 25.37 -7.58 16.97
C VAL A 115 24.74 -6.23 16.64
N LEU A 116 24.66 -5.33 17.64
CA LEU A 116 24.07 -4.01 17.47
C LEU A 116 25.06 -2.99 16.87
N ASP A 117 24.53 -2.00 16.14
CA ASP A 117 25.32 -0.86 15.69
C ASP A 117 25.31 0.24 16.77
N HIS A 118 26.17 0.06 17.80
CA HIS A 118 26.23 0.99 18.95
C HIS A 118 26.56 2.43 18.57
N ALA A 119 27.37 2.64 17.54
CA ALA A 119 27.72 3.98 17.07
C ALA A 119 26.49 4.69 16.50
N PHE A 120 25.75 4.01 15.63
CA PHE A 120 24.51 4.53 15.06
C PHE A 120 23.45 4.77 16.14
N LEU A 121 23.31 3.83 17.07
CA LEU A 121 22.33 3.93 18.14
C LEU A 121 22.59 5.13 19.05
N ALA A 122 23.82 5.36 19.46
CA ALA A 122 24.19 6.48 20.32
C ALA A 122 24.02 7.84 19.63
N GLU A 123 24.45 7.92 18.37
CA GLU A 123 24.42 9.18 17.63
C GLU A 123 23.01 9.53 17.13
N HIS A 124 22.29 8.57 16.57
CA HIS A 124 21.10 8.82 15.77
C HIS A 124 19.77 8.37 16.39
N CYS A 125 19.78 7.60 17.48
CA CYS A 125 18.55 6.99 18.00
C CYS A 125 18.17 7.47 19.40
N GLN A 126 16.91 7.26 19.75
CA GLN A 126 16.32 7.51 21.07
C GLN A 126 15.25 6.48 21.37
N GLY A 127 15.06 6.12 22.67
CA GLY A 127 14.01 5.20 23.12
C GLY A 127 14.40 3.72 23.08
N LEU A 128 15.69 3.40 22.97
CA LEU A 128 16.16 2.00 22.91
C LEU A 128 15.95 1.26 24.24
N GLU A 129 16.18 1.91 25.38
CA GLU A 129 16.08 1.27 26.70
C GLU A 129 14.63 0.83 27.00
N GLU A 130 13.67 1.69 26.72
CA GLU A 130 12.24 1.39 26.87
C GLU A 130 11.80 0.25 25.94
N PHE A 131 12.31 0.25 24.70
CA PHE A 131 12.03 -0.82 23.74
C PHE A 131 12.62 -2.15 24.19
N GLN A 132 13.85 -2.15 24.70
CA GLN A 132 14.50 -3.36 25.26
C GLN A 132 13.71 -3.91 26.45
N ALA A 133 13.33 -3.04 27.40
CA ALA A 133 12.55 -3.43 28.59
C ALA A 133 11.19 -4.03 28.19
N HIS A 134 10.54 -3.47 27.18
CA HIS A 134 9.28 -4.01 26.66
C HIS A 134 9.45 -5.44 26.13
N LEU A 135 10.48 -5.69 25.34
CA LEU A 135 10.71 -7.01 24.72
C LEU A 135 11.18 -8.07 25.73
N GLU A 136 11.68 -7.70 26.92
CA GLU A 136 11.99 -8.67 27.98
C GLU A 136 10.76 -9.44 28.44
N GLY A 137 9.59 -8.79 28.45
CA GLY A 137 8.30 -9.38 28.81
C GLY A 137 7.59 -10.14 27.69
N LEU A 138 8.20 -10.26 26.50
CA LEU A 138 7.54 -10.91 25.36
C LEU A 138 7.38 -12.41 25.60
N ASP A 139 6.14 -12.88 25.61
CA ASP A 139 5.77 -14.29 25.76
C ASP A 139 5.92 -15.05 24.46
N GLU A 140 6.80 -16.06 24.46
CA GLU A 140 7.10 -16.89 23.28
C GLU A 140 5.88 -17.73 22.86
N GLU A 141 5.11 -18.30 23.80
CA GLU A 141 3.93 -19.10 23.46
C GLU A 141 2.88 -18.23 22.74
N HIS A 142 2.70 -17.01 23.22
CA HIS A 142 1.81 -16.04 22.59
C HIS A 142 2.30 -15.66 21.17
N VAL A 143 3.60 -15.46 21.00
CA VAL A 143 4.20 -15.20 19.67
C VAL A 143 3.94 -16.35 18.70
N LEU A 144 4.21 -17.60 19.12
CA LEU A 144 4.00 -18.77 18.27
C LEU A 144 2.53 -18.96 17.90
N ALA A 145 1.63 -18.75 18.85
CA ALA A 145 0.18 -18.79 18.61
C ALA A 145 -0.28 -17.70 17.63
N ALA A 146 0.23 -16.47 17.79
CA ALA A 146 -0.11 -15.34 16.95
C ALA A 146 0.40 -15.48 15.50
N THR A 147 1.63 -15.96 15.34
CA THR A 147 2.28 -16.12 14.04
C THR A 147 1.90 -17.40 13.33
N GLY A 148 1.58 -18.47 14.08
CA GLY A 148 1.43 -19.83 13.55
C GLY A 148 2.75 -20.43 13.03
N LEU A 149 3.89 -19.81 13.34
CA LEU A 149 5.23 -20.27 12.97
C LEU A 149 5.85 -21.11 14.09
N ARG A 150 6.83 -21.89 13.75
CA ARG A 150 7.68 -22.60 14.71
C ARG A 150 8.82 -21.70 15.15
N SER A 151 9.34 -21.92 16.38
CA SER A 151 10.46 -21.13 16.91
C SER A 151 11.67 -21.16 15.99
N GLU A 152 12.00 -22.32 15.40
CA GLU A 152 13.15 -22.50 14.50
C GLU A 152 13.04 -21.67 13.22
N GLU A 153 11.82 -21.41 12.73
CA GLU A 153 11.59 -20.57 11.55
C GLU A 153 11.86 -19.10 11.86
N ILE A 154 11.52 -18.68 13.08
CA ILE A 154 11.80 -17.33 13.58
C ILE A 154 13.30 -17.17 13.85
N ASP A 155 13.92 -18.18 14.43
CA ASP A 155 15.37 -18.24 14.69
C ASP A 155 16.17 -18.12 13.39
N GLU A 156 15.75 -18.84 12.33
CA GLU A 156 16.39 -18.77 11.02
C GLU A 156 16.33 -17.34 10.45
N LEU A 157 15.17 -16.67 10.54
CA LEU A 157 15.05 -15.28 10.09
C LEU A 157 15.95 -14.35 10.91
N ALA A 158 15.98 -14.50 12.24
CA ALA A 158 16.83 -13.70 13.11
C ALA A 158 18.33 -13.90 12.79
N GLU A 159 18.75 -15.14 12.53
CA GLU A 159 20.13 -15.44 12.12
C GLU A 159 20.48 -14.82 10.77
N ARG A 160 19.59 -14.92 9.77
CA ARG A 160 19.77 -14.26 8.46
C ARG A 160 19.90 -12.75 8.63
N TYR A 161 19.05 -12.16 9.47
CA TYR A 161 19.09 -10.74 9.79
C TYR A 161 20.40 -10.32 10.45
N MET A 162 20.90 -11.09 11.43
CA MET A 162 22.14 -10.81 12.13
C MET A 162 23.40 -11.00 11.25
N ARG A 163 23.36 -11.90 10.28
CA ARG A 163 24.48 -12.10 9.32
C ARG A 163 24.55 -11.01 8.26
N ALA A 164 23.42 -10.40 7.91
CA ALA A 164 23.34 -9.37 6.88
C ALA A 164 23.81 -8.02 7.43
N GLU A 165 24.65 -7.32 6.69
CA GLU A 165 25.05 -5.95 7.04
C GLU A 165 24.08 -4.91 6.47
N ARG A 166 23.45 -5.23 5.33
CA ARG A 166 22.55 -4.33 4.59
C ARG A 166 21.20 -5.02 4.41
N VAL A 167 20.22 -4.52 5.11
CA VAL A 167 18.87 -5.11 5.12
C VAL A 167 17.84 -4.14 4.58
N ILE A 168 17.08 -4.57 3.59
CA ILE A 168 15.87 -3.90 3.14
C ILE A 168 14.66 -4.68 3.67
N ILE A 169 13.74 -4.00 4.34
CA ILE A 169 12.42 -4.55 4.66
C ILE A 169 11.39 -3.81 3.83
N THR A 170 10.67 -4.54 3.00
CA THR A 170 9.65 -4.01 2.11
C THR A 170 8.29 -4.62 2.40
N TRP A 171 7.25 -3.83 2.29
CA TRP A 171 5.88 -4.28 2.55
C TRP A 171 4.86 -3.59 1.63
N ALA A 172 3.67 -4.18 1.56
CA ALA A 172 2.54 -3.60 0.85
C ALA A 172 1.26 -3.65 1.70
N MET A 173 0.10 -3.75 1.05
CA MET A 173 -1.21 -3.66 1.71
C MET A 173 -1.48 -4.83 2.67
N GLY A 174 -0.73 -5.91 2.58
CA GLY A 174 -0.77 -7.00 3.56
C GLY A 174 -0.56 -6.53 4.99
N LEU A 175 0.30 -5.52 5.20
CA LEU A 175 0.56 -4.95 6.52
C LEU A 175 -0.27 -3.70 6.84
N THR A 176 -0.74 -2.97 5.82
CA THR A 176 -1.40 -1.67 6.05
C THR A 176 -2.91 -1.76 6.20
N GLN A 177 -3.53 -2.90 5.91
CA GLN A 177 -4.97 -3.12 5.97
C GLN A 177 -5.39 -4.01 7.14
N HIS A 178 -4.73 -3.84 8.28
CA HIS A 178 -5.03 -4.45 9.58
C HIS A 178 -5.29 -3.39 10.64
N LYS A 179 -5.98 -3.76 11.72
CA LYS A 179 -6.27 -2.85 12.83
C LYS A 179 -4.98 -2.25 13.43
N LYS A 180 -3.94 -3.07 13.64
CA LYS A 180 -2.64 -2.68 14.21
C LYS A 180 -1.56 -2.41 13.15
N ALA A 181 -1.94 -1.90 11.99
CA ALA A 181 -1.01 -1.63 10.88
C ALA A 181 0.10 -0.61 11.24
N VAL A 182 -0.27 0.48 11.93
CA VAL A 182 0.70 1.54 12.28
C VAL A 182 1.77 1.03 13.26
N PRO A 183 1.42 0.39 14.40
CA PRO A 183 2.42 -0.22 15.28
C PRO A 183 3.26 -1.30 14.58
N THR A 184 2.69 -2.14 13.72
CA THR A 184 3.47 -3.14 12.95
C THR A 184 4.55 -2.48 12.09
N ILE A 185 4.24 -1.36 11.43
CA ILE A 185 5.24 -0.61 10.65
C ILE A 185 6.30 0.03 11.55
N LYS A 186 5.93 0.44 12.77
CA LYS A 186 6.90 0.93 13.75
C LYS A 186 7.88 -0.18 14.18
N GLU A 187 7.42 -1.41 14.32
CA GLU A 187 8.31 -2.56 14.60
C GLU A 187 9.29 -2.86 13.47
N ILE A 188 8.90 -2.66 12.20
CA ILE A 188 9.86 -2.73 11.09
C ILE A 188 10.98 -1.70 11.27
N VAL A 189 10.62 -0.48 11.67
CA VAL A 189 11.62 0.57 11.91
C VAL A 189 12.49 0.21 13.11
N ASN A 190 11.90 -0.22 14.24
CA ASN A 190 12.64 -0.66 15.43
C ASN A 190 13.71 -1.71 15.06
N LEU A 191 13.31 -2.75 14.33
CA LEU A 191 14.24 -3.79 13.91
C LEU A 191 15.39 -3.24 13.05
N LEU A 192 15.09 -2.37 12.07
CA LEU A 192 16.12 -1.77 11.21
C LEU A 192 17.07 -0.85 11.98
N LEU A 193 16.58 -0.12 13.00
CA LEU A 193 17.41 0.75 13.83
C LEU A 193 18.45 -0.01 14.65
N LEU A 194 18.12 -1.21 15.16
CA LEU A 194 19.04 -2.01 15.99
C LEU A 194 20.42 -2.20 15.34
N ARG A 195 20.47 -2.29 14.01
CA ARG A 195 21.71 -2.53 13.26
C ARG A 195 22.06 -1.41 12.26
N GLY A 196 21.56 -0.19 12.50
CA GLY A 196 21.87 0.96 11.68
C GLY A 196 21.47 0.79 10.20
N ASN A 197 20.41 0.04 9.90
CA ASN A 197 19.97 -0.25 8.54
C ASN A 197 19.14 0.88 7.94
N ILE A 198 19.56 2.13 8.18
CA ILE A 198 18.98 3.33 7.57
C ILE A 198 20.10 4.30 7.20
N GLY A 199 20.03 4.89 6.01
CA GLY A 199 21.01 5.88 5.54
C GLY A 199 22.36 5.25 5.14
N LYS A 200 22.33 4.00 4.72
CA LYS A 200 23.46 3.35 4.04
C LYS A 200 22.97 2.65 2.76
N PRO A 201 23.77 2.60 1.69
CA PRO A 201 23.37 1.95 0.43
C PRO A 201 22.98 0.49 0.64
N GLY A 202 21.82 0.09 0.11
CA GLY A 202 21.34 -1.28 0.22
C GLY A 202 20.59 -1.58 1.52
N ALA A 203 20.25 -0.58 2.34
CA ALA A 203 19.55 -0.78 3.60
C ALA A 203 18.50 0.29 3.89
N GLY A 204 17.32 -0.14 4.33
CA GLY A 204 16.25 0.75 4.76
C GLY A 204 14.85 0.17 4.64
N PRO A 205 13.87 0.87 5.21
CA PRO A 205 12.47 0.55 5.01
C PRO A 205 11.98 0.98 3.62
N SER A 206 11.19 0.13 2.96
CA SER A 206 10.65 0.41 1.62
C SER A 206 9.17 0.06 1.52
N PRO A 207 8.27 1.01 1.86
CA PRO A 207 6.85 0.83 1.60
C PRO A 207 6.58 0.82 0.10
N ILE A 208 5.97 -0.25 -0.42
CA ILE A 208 5.65 -0.36 -1.85
C ILE A 208 4.21 0.12 -2.06
N ARG A 209 4.08 1.19 -2.84
CA ARG A 209 2.78 1.81 -3.11
C ARG A 209 1.96 0.99 -4.11
N GLY A 210 0.64 0.99 -3.95
CA GLY A 210 -0.27 0.21 -4.80
C GLY A 210 -0.39 0.75 -6.22
N HIS A 211 -0.56 2.07 -6.37
CA HIS A 211 -0.71 2.74 -7.67
C HIS A 211 0.54 3.52 -8.05
N SER A 212 0.69 3.79 -9.33
CA SER A 212 1.90 4.38 -9.92
C SER A 212 2.22 5.80 -9.44
N ASN A 213 1.25 6.57 -8.95
CA ASN A 213 1.45 7.94 -8.49
C ASN A 213 0.86 8.23 -7.11
N VAL A 214 0.50 7.21 -6.34
CA VAL A 214 -0.07 7.40 -4.99
C VAL A 214 0.87 8.19 -4.07
N GLN A 215 2.18 8.08 -4.26
CA GLN A 215 3.14 8.85 -3.49
C GLN A 215 3.22 10.29 -3.98
N GLY A 216 3.17 10.50 -5.31
CA GLY A 216 3.15 11.82 -5.94
C GLY A 216 1.90 12.61 -5.59
N ASP A 217 0.74 11.95 -5.52
CA ASP A 217 -0.50 12.59 -5.07
C ASP A 217 -0.32 13.21 -3.67
N ARG A 218 0.26 12.46 -2.73
CA ARG A 218 0.57 12.95 -1.38
C ARG A 218 1.58 14.10 -1.38
N THR A 219 2.60 14.01 -2.22
CA THR A 219 3.62 15.06 -2.37
C THR A 219 3.02 16.35 -2.93
N MET A 220 2.05 16.24 -3.83
CA MET A 220 1.37 17.38 -4.46
C MET A 220 0.15 17.90 -3.67
N GLY A 221 -0.07 17.37 -2.47
CA GLY A 221 -1.11 17.92 -1.59
C GLY A 221 -2.46 17.22 -1.64
N ILE A 222 -2.60 16.10 -2.35
CA ILE A 222 -3.80 15.27 -2.27
C ILE A 222 -3.74 14.46 -0.98
N TRP A 223 -3.98 15.15 0.12
CA TRP A 223 -3.94 14.61 1.47
C TRP A 223 -4.85 15.41 2.40
N GLU A 224 -5.55 14.73 3.28
CA GLU A 224 -6.49 15.35 4.21
C GLU A 224 -5.79 16.18 5.31
N LYS A 225 -4.50 15.94 5.58
CA LYS A 225 -3.69 16.59 6.64
C LYS A 225 -2.50 17.34 6.05
N MET A 226 -2.79 18.42 5.35
CA MET A 226 -1.75 19.21 4.70
C MET A 226 -0.81 19.88 5.73
N PRO A 227 0.52 19.73 5.56
CA PRO A 227 1.48 20.41 6.44
C PRO A 227 1.33 21.94 6.35
N PRO A 228 1.38 22.67 7.49
CA PRO A 228 1.29 24.14 7.48
C PRO A 228 2.27 24.80 6.50
N ARG A 229 3.52 24.33 6.44
CA ARG A 229 4.54 24.82 5.51
C ARG A 229 4.13 24.77 4.03
N PHE A 230 3.37 23.75 3.63
CA PHE A 230 2.88 23.62 2.26
C PHE A 230 1.78 24.66 1.99
N LEU A 231 0.86 24.84 2.94
CA LEU A 231 -0.21 25.84 2.85
C LEU A 231 0.37 27.27 2.84
N ASP A 232 1.40 27.53 3.64
CA ASP A 232 2.10 28.81 3.64
C ASP A 232 2.78 29.09 2.29
N ALA A 233 3.42 28.06 1.70
CA ALA A 233 4.03 28.17 0.37
C ALA A 233 2.99 28.43 -0.73
N LEU A 234 1.81 27.76 -0.68
CA LEU A 234 0.69 28.05 -1.58
C LEU A 234 0.18 29.47 -1.43
N GLN A 235 0.05 29.97 -0.20
CA GLN A 235 -0.39 31.34 0.06
C GLN A 235 0.62 32.36 -0.50
N MET A 236 1.91 32.10 -0.33
CA MET A 236 2.96 32.97 -0.86
C MET A 236 2.98 32.99 -2.39
N GLU A 237 2.84 31.81 -3.01
CA GLU A 237 2.89 31.65 -4.47
C GLU A 237 1.67 32.26 -5.19
N PHE A 238 0.48 32.04 -4.65
CA PHE A 238 -0.76 32.40 -5.33
C PHE A 238 -1.52 33.58 -4.71
N GLY A 239 -1.08 34.10 -3.55
CA GLY A 239 -1.70 35.27 -2.93
C GLY A 239 -3.11 35.06 -2.37
N PHE A 240 -3.53 33.81 -2.10
CA PHE A 240 -4.78 33.51 -1.41
C PHE A 240 -4.52 32.72 -0.11
N ASP A 241 -5.43 32.78 0.85
CA ASP A 241 -5.33 31.99 2.08
C ASP A 241 -5.99 30.62 1.89
N PRO A 242 -5.21 29.52 1.80
CA PRO A 242 -5.77 28.19 1.64
C PRO A 242 -6.47 27.72 2.92
N PRO A 243 -7.51 26.84 2.83
CA PRO A 243 -8.12 26.23 4.01
C PRO A 243 -7.08 25.50 4.86
N ARG A 244 -7.05 25.78 6.17
CA ARG A 244 -6.06 25.25 7.12
C ARG A 244 -6.62 24.16 8.04
N HIS A 245 -7.92 23.89 7.95
CA HIS A 245 -8.54 22.77 8.66
C HIS A 245 -8.28 21.45 7.93
N GLU A 246 -8.22 20.35 8.69
CA GLU A 246 -8.08 19.02 8.11
C GLU A 246 -9.29 18.69 7.22
N GLY A 247 -9.04 18.03 6.10
CA GLY A 247 -10.07 17.45 5.25
C GLY A 247 -10.54 16.10 5.76
N LEU A 248 -11.17 15.31 4.89
CA LEU A 248 -11.65 13.97 5.21
C LEU A 248 -10.93 12.93 4.35
N ASP A 249 -10.54 11.83 4.99
CA ASP A 249 -10.10 10.64 4.28
C ASP A 249 -11.27 9.92 3.58
N SER A 250 -10.99 8.79 2.93
CA SER A 250 -12.02 8.07 2.18
C SER A 250 -13.17 7.56 3.05
N VAL A 251 -12.88 7.06 4.26
CA VAL A 251 -13.90 6.57 5.19
C VAL A 251 -14.71 7.72 5.75
N GLY A 252 -14.04 8.80 6.17
CA GLY A 252 -14.67 10.05 6.62
C GLY A 252 -15.55 10.67 5.55
N SER A 253 -15.15 10.60 4.28
CA SER A 253 -15.93 11.09 3.15
C SER A 253 -17.22 10.27 2.94
N ILE A 254 -17.16 8.94 3.05
CA ILE A 254 -18.36 8.09 3.00
C ILE A 254 -19.30 8.40 4.17
N ARG A 255 -18.77 8.54 5.39
CA ARG A 255 -19.56 8.95 6.56
C ARG A 255 -20.24 10.30 6.32
N GLY A 256 -19.49 11.30 5.83
CA GLY A 256 -20.03 12.62 5.56
C GLY A 256 -21.13 12.64 4.48
N MET A 257 -21.00 11.81 3.45
CA MET A 257 -22.07 11.63 2.45
C MET A 257 -23.28 10.90 3.05
N ARG A 258 -23.07 9.84 3.83
CA ARG A 258 -24.14 9.12 4.55
C ARG A 258 -24.94 10.06 5.45
N ASP A 259 -24.26 10.87 6.23
CA ASP A 259 -24.84 11.77 7.22
C ASP A 259 -25.35 13.10 6.60
N GLY A 260 -25.17 13.30 5.29
CA GLY A 260 -25.65 14.47 4.53
C GLY A 260 -24.85 15.75 4.75
N THR A 261 -23.71 15.70 5.43
CA THR A 261 -22.78 16.85 5.58
C THR A 261 -22.02 17.13 4.30
N ILE A 262 -21.69 16.10 3.51
CA ILE A 262 -21.16 16.22 2.16
C ILE A 262 -22.32 16.13 1.16
N LYS A 263 -22.49 17.17 0.36
CA LYS A 263 -23.57 17.29 -0.62
C LYS A 263 -23.11 17.12 -2.06
N VAL A 264 -21.81 17.28 -2.32
CA VAL A 264 -21.23 17.17 -3.66
C VAL A 264 -20.06 16.20 -3.61
N LEU A 265 -20.11 15.19 -4.48
CA LEU A 265 -19.01 14.26 -4.71
C LEU A 265 -18.36 14.57 -6.05
N VAL A 266 -17.05 14.80 -6.08
CA VAL A 266 -16.25 14.81 -7.30
C VAL A 266 -15.30 13.62 -7.26
N ALA A 267 -15.55 12.63 -8.10
CA ALA A 267 -14.72 11.42 -8.22
C ALA A 267 -13.85 11.53 -9.47
N LEU A 268 -12.54 11.72 -9.27
CA LEU A 268 -11.56 11.81 -10.35
C LEU A 268 -10.87 10.45 -10.52
N GLY A 269 -11.19 9.76 -11.61
CA GLY A 269 -10.74 8.41 -11.90
C GLY A 269 -11.34 7.36 -10.96
N GLY A 270 -10.88 6.14 -11.05
CA GLY A 270 -11.20 5.08 -10.10
C GLY A 270 -12.62 4.50 -10.22
N ASN A 271 -12.97 3.72 -9.20
CA ASN A 271 -14.26 3.04 -9.04
C ASN A 271 -14.60 3.04 -7.54
N LEU A 272 -14.86 4.22 -6.99
CA LEU A 272 -14.95 4.48 -5.55
C LEU A 272 -15.90 3.51 -4.85
N VAL A 273 -17.14 3.40 -5.33
CA VAL A 273 -18.20 2.60 -4.69
C VAL A 273 -17.83 1.13 -4.60
N HIS A 274 -17.09 0.62 -5.58
CA HIS A 274 -16.69 -0.79 -5.62
C HIS A 274 -15.34 -1.03 -4.92
N ALA A 275 -14.51 0.01 -4.81
CA ALA A 275 -13.19 -0.09 -4.19
C ALA A 275 -13.23 0.09 -2.66
N ILE A 276 -14.19 0.84 -2.13
CA ILE A 276 -14.32 1.09 -0.68
C ILE A 276 -14.95 -0.10 0.05
N SER A 277 -14.70 -0.21 1.34
CA SER A 277 -15.36 -1.19 2.23
C SER A 277 -16.84 -0.89 2.40
N ASP A 278 -17.60 -1.89 2.87
CA ASP A 278 -19.05 -1.79 3.13
C ASP A 278 -19.87 -1.27 1.95
N THR A 279 -19.85 -2.05 0.89
CA THR A 279 -20.44 -1.66 -0.41
C THR A 279 -21.85 -1.09 -0.29
N SER A 280 -22.70 -1.68 0.56
CA SER A 280 -24.08 -1.24 0.76
C SER A 280 -24.17 0.16 1.38
N VAL A 281 -23.35 0.43 2.39
CA VAL A 281 -23.26 1.75 3.03
C VAL A 281 -22.68 2.77 2.05
N ALA A 282 -21.65 2.40 1.30
CA ALA A 282 -21.05 3.29 0.30
C ALA A 282 -22.02 3.65 -0.82
N GLU A 283 -22.79 2.69 -1.34
CA GLU A 283 -23.83 2.95 -2.35
C GLU A 283 -24.90 3.89 -1.82
N ALA A 284 -25.41 3.64 -0.61
CA ALA A 284 -26.41 4.50 0.02
C ALA A 284 -25.89 5.93 0.25
N ALA A 285 -24.63 6.06 0.71
CA ALA A 285 -23.97 7.34 0.96
C ALA A 285 -23.85 8.18 -0.32
N VAL A 286 -23.40 7.58 -1.44
CA VAL A 286 -23.30 8.29 -2.72
C VAL A 286 -24.68 8.73 -3.23
N ARG A 287 -25.71 7.87 -3.13
CA ARG A 287 -27.09 8.24 -3.51
C ARG A 287 -27.68 9.38 -2.70
N ASN A 288 -27.19 9.59 -1.48
CA ASN A 288 -27.62 10.69 -0.60
C ASN A 288 -27.01 12.05 -0.99
N THR A 289 -26.00 12.08 -1.85
CA THR A 289 -25.42 13.35 -2.32
C THR A 289 -26.38 14.09 -3.26
N ARG A 290 -26.36 15.42 -3.22
CA ARG A 290 -27.13 16.26 -4.15
C ARG A 290 -26.59 16.17 -5.57
N LEU A 291 -25.26 16.18 -5.71
CA LEU A 291 -24.57 16.10 -6.99
C LEU A 291 -23.39 15.14 -6.92
N SER A 292 -23.28 14.26 -7.90
CA SER A 292 -22.07 13.48 -8.14
C SER A 292 -21.47 13.81 -9.51
N VAL A 293 -20.19 14.16 -9.53
CA VAL A 293 -19.40 14.38 -10.74
C VAL A 293 -18.39 13.25 -10.84
N GLN A 294 -18.48 12.45 -11.87
CA GLN A 294 -17.58 11.31 -12.09
C GLN A 294 -16.77 11.53 -13.35
N ILE A 295 -15.46 11.71 -13.19
CA ILE A 295 -14.50 11.93 -14.26
C ILE A 295 -13.75 10.61 -14.47
N SER A 296 -13.85 10.00 -15.64
CA SER A 296 -13.32 8.65 -15.84
C SER A 296 -12.95 8.37 -17.29
N THR A 297 -11.91 7.58 -17.47
CA THR A 297 -11.50 7.08 -18.79
C THR A 297 -12.40 5.95 -19.31
N LYS A 298 -13.19 5.32 -18.42
CA LYS A 298 -14.01 4.15 -18.73
C LYS A 298 -15.14 4.00 -17.74
N LEU A 299 -16.33 3.64 -18.22
CA LEU A 299 -17.46 3.34 -17.34
C LEU A 299 -17.19 2.12 -16.47
N ASN A 300 -17.65 2.19 -15.23
CA ASN A 300 -17.56 1.12 -14.24
C ASN A 300 -18.81 1.13 -13.32
N ARG A 301 -18.85 0.26 -12.30
CA ARG A 301 -20.00 0.12 -11.40
C ARG A 301 -20.39 1.44 -10.69
N SER A 302 -19.41 2.28 -10.34
CA SER A 302 -19.70 3.53 -9.64
C SER A 302 -20.58 4.47 -10.46
N HIS A 303 -20.53 4.41 -11.80
CA HIS A 303 -21.35 5.23 -12.68
C HIS A 303 -22.84 4.85 -12.67
N ALA A 304 -23.18 3.67 -12.15
CA ALA A 304 -24.56 3.24 -11.89
C ALA A 304 -25.06 3.66 -10.49
N VAL A 305 -24.19 4.23 -9.66
CA VAL A 305 -24.48 4.68 -8.30
C VAL A 305 -24.17 6.17 -8.23
N VAL A 306 -25.18 7.00 -8.38
CA VAL A 306 -25.05 8.45 -8.51
C VAL A 306 -25.90 9.18 -7.49
N GLY A 307 -25.59 10.46 -7.24
CA GLY A 307 -26.40 11.37 -6.43
C GLY A 307 -27.75 11.71 -7.08
N GLN A 308 -28.48 12.66 -6.48
CA GLN A 308 -29.76 13.13 -7.02
C GLN A 308 -29.60 13.74 -8.42
N GLU A 309 -28.49 14.43 -8.63
CA GLU A 309 -28.02 14.90 -9.94
C GLU A 309 -26.65 14.28 -10.23
N ALA A 310 -26.35 14.04 -11.52
CA ALA A 310 -25.10 13.40 -11.90
C ALA A 310 -24.50 13.99 -13.18
N LEU A 311 -23.18 14.15 -13.17
CA LEU A 311 -22.39 14.43 -14.35
C LEU A 311 -21.36 13.29 -14.53
N ILE A 312 -21.30 12.72 -15.72
CA ILE A 312 -20.28 11.75 -16.11
C ILE A 312 -19.46 12.37 -17.23
N LEU A 313 -18.19 12.65 -16.93
CA LEU A 313 -17.28 13.33 -17.85
C LEU A 313 -16.20 12.33 -18.31
N PRO A 314 -16.17 12.01 -19.62
CA PRO A 314 -15.08 11.21 -20.16
C PRO A 314 -13.78 11.99 -20.12
N ALA A 315 -12.67 11.30 -19.78
CA ALA A 315 -11.34 11.90 -19.73
C ALA A 315 -10.34 11.08 -20.55
N LEU A 316 -9.29 11.75 -21.05
CA LEU A 316 -8.15 11.09 -21.69
C LEU A 316 -7.46 10.13 -20.72
N GLY A 317 -7.12 8.95 -21.21
CA GLY A 317 -6.23 8.04 -20.51
C GLY A 317 -4.76 8.46 -20.66
N ARG A 318 -3.91 8.05 -19.71
CA ARG A 318 -2.48 8.37 -19.74
C ARG A 318 -1.71 7.80 -20.96
N THR A 319 -2.34 6.94 -21.74
CA THR A 319 -1.78 6.39 -23.00
C THR A 319 -2.12 7.23 -24.21
N GLU A 320 -3.08 8.15 -24.10
CA GLU A 320 -3.55 9.02 -25.16
C GLU A 320 -2.78 10.34 -25.16
N ILE A 321 -2.60 10.89 -26.34
CA ILE A 321 -1.91 12.18 -26.53
C ILE A 321 -2.82 13.31 -26.01
N ASP A 322 -2.27 14.11 -25.12
CA ASP A 322 -2.92 15.32 -24.61
C ASP A 322 -2.35 16.54 -25.35
N ARG A 323 -3.19 17.19 -26.16
CA ARG A 323 -2.80 18.37 -26.96
C ARG A 323 -3.50 19.61 -26.38
N GLN A 324 -2.68 20.53 -25.89
CA GLN A 324 -3.11 21.83 -25.43
C GLN A 324 -2.58 22.93 -26.36
N ALA A 325 -2.92 24.17 -26.10
CA ALA A 325 -2.54 25.28 -26.97
C ALA A 325 -1.00 25.45 -27.13
N SER A 326 -0.21 25.02 -26.14
CA SER A 326 1.27 25.02 -26.23
C SER A 326 1.85 23.77 -26.92
N GLY A 327 1.01 22.82 -27.36
CA GLY A 327 1.44 21.56 -27.98
C GLY A 327 1.13 20.32 -27.15
N GLU A 328 1.82 19.21 -27.44
CA GLU A 328 1.64 17.97 -26.71
C GLU A 328 2.17 18.08 -25.29
N GLN A 329 1.33 17.65 -24.34
CA GLN A 329 1.62 17.71 -22.93
C GLN A 329 2.04 16.34 -22.38
N PHE A 330 2.70 16.34 -21.23
CA PHE A 330 2.97 15.16 -20.45
C PHE A 330 2.69 15.43 -18.96
N VAL A 331 2.31 14.40 -18.26
CA VAL A 331 2.18 14.42 -16.79
C VAL A 331 3.39 13.75 -16.15
N THR A 332 3.50 13.86 -14.83
CA THR A 332 4.60 13.30 -14.07
C THR A 332 4.10 12.34 -13.00
N VAL A 333 4.94 11.39 -12.62
CA VAL A 333 4.66 10.43 -11.55
C VAL A 333 5.85 10.36 -10.59
N GLU A 334 5.58 10.28 -9.30
CA GLU A 334 6.56 9.92 -8.28
C GLU A 334 6.34 8.46 -7.89
N ASP A 335 7.37 7.65 -8.05
CA ASP A 335 7.31 6.24 -7.70
C ASP A 335 7.61 5.96 -6.23
N THR A 336 7.52 4.69 -5.85
CA THR A 336 7.74 4.20 -4.49
C THR A 336 9.10 4.59 -3.88
N VAL A 337 10.14 4.69 -4.71
CA VAL A 337 11.51 5.01 -4.27
C VAL A 337 11.88 6.48 -4.47
N CYS A 338 10.86 7.35 -4.53
CA CYS A 338 11.01 8.81 -4.69
C CYS A 338 11.61 9.25 -6.03
N ALA A 339 11.59 8.42 -7.06
CA ALA A 339 12.00 8.81 -8.39
C ALA A 339 10.81 9.45 -9.13
N VAL A 340 11.07 10.60 -9.77
CA VAL A 340 10.08 11.38 -10.52
C VAL A 340 10.32 11.20 -12.01
N HIS A 341 9.30 10.72 -12.71
CA HIS A 341 9.37 10.38 -14.14
C HIS A 341 8.29 11.10 -14.93
N SER A 342 8.58 11.40 -16.20
CA SER A 342 7.57 11.86 -17.16
C SER A 342 6.72 10.69 -17.67
N SER A 343 5.45 10.96 -17.96
CA SER A 343 4.50 10.03 -18.56
C SER A 343 3.79 10.73 -19.72
N ILE A 344 4.05 10.27 -20.94
CA ILE A 344 3.49 10.82 -22.18
C ILE A 344 2.66 9.77 -22.90
N GLY A 345 1.47 10.13 -23.32
CA GLY A 345 0.61 9.32 -24.17
C GLY A 345 1.09 9.31 -25.62
N ARG A 346 0.75 8.26 -26.36
CA ARG A 346 1.14 8.08 -27.77
C ARG A 346 0.00 7.64 -28.68
N LEU A 347 -1.18 7.36 -28.11
CA LEU A 347 -2.36 6.96 -28.86
C LEU A 347 -3.20 8.18 -29.19
N GLU A 348 -3.76 8.22 -30.40
CA GLU A 348 -4.71 9.26 -30.74
C GLU A 348 -5.96 9.13 -29.87
N PRO A 349 -6.47 10.25 -29.32
CA PRO A 349 -7.75 10.26 -28.62
C PRO A 349 -8.90 9.78 -29.51
N ILE A 350 -9.90 9.14 -28.90
CA ILE A 350 -11.10 8.70 -29.62
C ILE A 350 -11.91 9.86 -30.20
N SER A 351 -11.76 11.04 -29.62
CA SER A 351 -12.42 12.28 -30.04
C SER A 351 -11.63 13.49 -29.51
N ASP A 352 -11.64 14.58 -30.24
CA ASP A 352 -11.14 15.90 -29.84
C ASP A 352 -11.98 16.60 -28.76
N GLN A 353 -13.18 16.07 -28.47
CA GLN A 353 -14.04 16.54 -27.39
C GLN A 353 -13.72 15.92 -26.04
N VAL A 354 -12.92 14.85 -26.00
CA VAL A 354 -12.48 14.23 -24.74
C VAL A 354 -11.34 15.05 -24.16
N LEU A 355 -11.54 15.58 -22.96
CA LEU A 355 -10.59 16.46 -22.29
C LEU A 355 -9.65 15.66 -21.38
N SER A 356 -8.48 16.21 -21.13
CA SER A 356 -7.58 15.69 -20.08
C SER A 356 -8.16 15.99 -18.68
N GLU A 357 -7.73 15.21 -17.68
CA GLU A 357 -8.10 15.48 -16.29
C GLU A 357 -7.65 16.88 -15.84
N VAL A 358 -6.51 17.37 -16.30
CA VAL A 358 -6.03 18.73 -16.02
C VAL A 358 -6.98 19.76 -16.59
N SER A 359 -7.38 19.65 -17.87
CA SER A 359 -8.33 20.56 -18.50
C SER A 359 -9.69 20.57 -17.80
N ILE A 360 -10.19 19.39 -17.40
CA ILE A 360 -11.45 19.30 -16.68
C ILE A 360 -11.36 20.01 -15.34
N VAL A 361 -10.31 19.76 -14.56
CA VAL A 361 -10.12 20.35 -13.22
C VAL A 361 -9.94 21.87 -13.30
N THR A 362 -9.14 22.37 -14.24
CA THR A 362 -8.91 23.82 -14.42
C THR A 362 -10.19 24.53 -14.85
N ARG A 363 -10.98 23.95 -15.78
CA ARG A 363 -12.27 24.49 -16.19
C ARG A 363 -13.31 24.47 -15.06
N MET A 364 -13.36 23.41 -14.25
CA MET A 364 -14.21 23.35 -13.07
C MET A 364 -13.80 24.42 -12.03
N ALA A 365 -12.51 24.56 -11.77
CA ALA A 365 -11.98 25.57 -10.86
C ALA A 365 -12.36 26.98 -11.33
N LYS A 366 -12.16 27.28 -12.61
CA LYS A 366 -12.56 28.57 -13.20
C LYS A 366 -14.06 28.82 -13.08
N ALA A 367 -14.90 27.81 -13.32
CA ALA A 367 -16.34 27.93 -13.23
C ALA A 367 -16.85 28.17 -11.80
N VAL A 368 -16.20 27.55 -10.78
CA VAL A 368 -16.61 27.64 -9.37
C VAL A 368 -16.02 28.86 -8.68
N LEU A 369 -14.74 29.14 -8.93
CA LEU A 369 -13.97 30.15 -8.22
C LEU A 369 -13.98 31.50 -8.97
N GLY A 370 -14.00 31.48 -10.30
CA GLY A 370 -13.92 32.68 -11.11
C GLY A 370 -12.70 33.51 -10.75
N ASP A 371 -12.93 34.81 -10.52
CA ASP A 371 -11.88 35.76 -10.14
C ASP A 371 -11.70 35.90 -8.62
N LYS A 372 -12.31 34.99 -7.82
CA LYS A 372 -12.19 35.02 -6.35
C LYS A 372 -10.80 34.67 -5.84
N VAL A 373 -10.02 33.95 -6.63
CA VAL A 373 -8.63 33.59 -6.36
C VAL A 373 -7.75 34.02 -7.52
N PRO A 374 -6.55 34.58 -7.26
CA PRO A 374 -5.65 35.08 -8.31
C PRO A 374 -4.81 33.95 -8.93
N VAL A 375 -5.48 32.92 -9.44
CA VAL A 375 -4.86 31.75 -10.10
C VAL A 375 -5.18 31.75 -11.58
N ASP A 376 -4.16 31.69 -12.42
CA ASP A 376 -4.33 31.59 -13.88
C ASP A 376 -4.68 30.17 -14.33
N TRP A 377 -5.94 29.78 -14.10
CA TRP A 377 -6.46 28.47 -14.53
C TRP A 377 -6.32 28.23 -16.04
N ALA A 378 -6.41 29.29 -16.86
CA ALA A 378 -6.26 29.17 -18.29
C ALA A 378 -4.80 28.91 -18.69
N GLY A 379 -3.83 29.53 -18.01
CA GLY A 379 -2.41 29.25 -18.18
C GLY A 379 -2.06 27.81 -17.83
N PHE A 380 -2.67 27.25 -16.79
CA PHE A 380 -2.48 25.85 -16.40
C PHE A 380 -2.99 24.87 -17.46
N GLU A 381 -4.14 25.15 -18.06
CA GLU A 381 -4.66 24.36 -19.18
C GLU A 381 -3.79 24.54 -20.43
N HIS A 382 -3.33 25.77 -20.72
CA HIS A 382 -2.54 26.07 -21.89
C HIS A 382 -1.22 25.29 -21.94
N SER A 383 -0.53 25.19 -20.77
CA SER A 383 0.77 24.52 -20.68
C SER A 383 1.03 23.95 -19.28
N TYR A 384 1.33 22.64 -19.21
CA TYR A 384 1.67 21.99 -17.96
C TYR A 384 3.06 22.37 -17.43
N ASP A 385 3.87 23.03 -18.25
CA ASP A 385 5.13 23.64 -17.80
C ASP A 385 4.89 24.76 -16.80
N VAL A 386 3.79 25.52 -16.97
CA VAL A 386 3.38 26.55 -16.01
C VAL A 386 3.03 25.92 -14.65
N VAL A 387 2.30 24.81 -14.65
CA VAL A 387 1.99 24.07 -13.41
C VAL A 387 3.27 23.59 -12.72
N ARG A 388 4.22 23.02 -13.48
CA ARG A 388 5.50 22.55 -12.93
C ARG A 388 6.37 23.68 -12.39
N GLU A 389 6.30 24.86 -12.97
CA GLU A 389 7.00 26.05 -12.46
C GLU A 389 6.49 26.43 -11.06
N HIS A 390 5.17 26.51 -10.88
CA HIS A 390 4.58 26.74 -9.55
C HIS A 390 4.91 25.62 -8.56
N ILE A 391 4.94 24.36 -8.99
CA ILE A 391 5.39 23.24 -8.14
C ILE A 391 6.84 23.46 -7.69
N SER A 392 7.72 23.97 -8.56
CA SER A 392 9.12 24.28 -8.22
C SER A 392 9.24 25.28 -7.08
N HIS A 393 8.30 26.22 -6.98
CA HIS A 393 8.28 27.23 -5.92
C HIS A 393 7.65 26.71 -4.61
N VAL A 394 6.68 25.80 -4.70
CA VAL A 394 5.88 25.37 -3.55
C VAL A 394 6.42 24.11 -2.89
N VAL A 395 6.95 23.16 -3.69
CA VAL A 395 7.27 21.81 -3.21
C VAL A 395 8.80 21.61 -3.14
N PRO A 396 9.38 21.48 -1.95
CA PRO A 396 10.84 21.26 -1.81
C PRO A 396 11.31 20.01 -2.58
N GLY A 397 12.46 20.13 -3.25
CA GLY A 397 13.05 19.06 -4.05
C GLY A 397 12.66 19.11 -5.54
N PHE A 398 11.72 19.99 -5.90
CA PHE A 398 11.27 20.18 -7.28
C PHE A 398 11.84 21.44 -7.96
N GLU A 399 12.86 22.07 -7.37
CA GLU A 399 13.55 23.19 -7.98
C GLU A 399 14.01 22.81 -9.41
N ASP A 400 13.84 23.72 -10.37
CA ASP A 400 14.13 23.47 -11.80
C ASP A 400 13.37 22.28 -12.40
N PHE A 401 12.13 22.04 -11.97
CA PHE A 401 11.34 20.86 -12.30
C PHE A 401 11.26 20.63 -13.81
N ASN A 402 10.96 21.66 -14.60
CA ASN A 402 10.83 21.58 -16.05
C ASN A 402 12.13 21.10 -16.74
N THR A 403 13.29 21.44 -16.18
CA THR A 403 14.60 20.97 -16.70
C THR A 403 14.88 19.54 -16.26
N LYS A 404 14.73 19.25 -14.98
CA LYS A 404 15.02 17.93 -14.37
C LYS A 404 14.16 16.81 -14.94
N ILE A 405 12.86 17.07 -15.17
CA ILE A 405 11.93 16.05 -15.64
C ILE A 405 12.15 15.64 -17.11
N ARG A 406 12.85 16.46 -17.90
CA ARG A 406 13.21 16.17 -19.27
C ARG A 406 14.51 15.36 -19.41
N LEU A 407 15.22 15.13 -18.31
CA LEU A 407 16.33 14.18 -18.30
C LEU A 407 15.80 12.78 -18.57
N ARG A 408 16.62 11.94 -19.20
CA ARG A 408 16.23 10.58 -19.63
C ARG A 408 15.59 9.73 -18.53
N ASP A 409 16.16 9.78 -17.32
CA ASP A 409 15.74 8.97 -16.18
C ASP A 409 15.01 9.79 -15.10
N GLY A 410 14.60 11.03 -15.44
CA GLY A 410 14.01 11.95 -14.49
C GLY A 410 14.97 12.31 -13.36
N PHE A 411 14.49 12.36 -12.13
CA PHE A 411 15.31 12.67 -10.96
C PHE A 411 14.76 12.00 -9.69
N VAL A 412 15.60 11.89 -8.67
CA VAL A 412 15.21 11.34 -7.37
C VAL A 412 15.10 12.48 -6.35
N LEU A 413 13.98 12.49 -5.61
CA LEU A 413 13.75 13.50 -4.58
C LEU A 413 14.71 13.32 -3.40
N PRO A 414 15.14 14.41 -2.77
CA PRO A 414 15.91 14.37 -1.52
C PRO A 414 15.15 13.63 -0.42
N HIS A 415 15.89 12.90 0.41
CA HIS A 415 15.32 12.13 1.51
C HIS A 415 16.29 12.13 2.70
N ALA A 416 16.08 13.02 3.66
CA ALA A 416 17.05 13.30 4.73
C ALA A 416 17.53 12.05 5.50
N PRO A 417 16.67 11.10 5.92
CA PRO A 417 17.12 9.84 6.55
C PRO A 417 17.99 8.97 5.64
N ARG A 418 17.66 8.88 4.32
CA ARG A 418 18.42 8.07 3.36
C ARG A 418 19.77 8.71 3.03
N ASP A 419 19.75 10.00 2.72
CA ASP A 419 20.90 10.69 2.10
C ASP A 419 21.92 11.20 3.11
N GLN A 420 21.47 11.52 4.35
CA GLN A 420 22.28 12.23 5.33
C GLN A 420 22.16 11.69 6.76
N ARG A 421 21.35 10.62 7.00
CA ARG A 421 20.99 10.14 8.35
C ARG A 421 20.42 11.25 9.26
N GLN A 422 19.74 12.22 8.68
CA GLN A 422 19.02 13.26 9.40
C GLN A 422 17.56 12.86 9.54
N PHE A 423 17.07 12.91 10.76
CA PHE A 423 15.72 12.46 11.10
C PHE A 423 14.88 13.68 11.49
N PRO A 424 13.98 14.19 10.61
CA PRO A 424 13.15 15.36 10.91
C PRO A 424 11.99 14.99 11.86
N THR A 425 12.32 14.39 12.99
CA THR A 425 11.46 14.17 14.15
C THR A 425 11.56 15.35 15.12
N PRO A 426 10.69 15.48 16.13
CA PRO A 426 10.78 16.57 17.11
C PRO A 426 12.12 16.62 17.86
N THR A 427 12.82 15.51 18.02
CA THR A 427 14.11 15.43 18.71
C THR A 427 15.32 15.45 17.77
N GLY A 428 15.10 15.41 16.47
CA GLY A 428 16.17 15.25 15.48
C GLY A 428 16.79 13.85 15.41
N LYS A 429 16.24 12.88 16.16
CA LYS A 429 16.71 11.48 16.21
C LYS A 429 15.64 10.51 15.71
N ALA A 430 16.06 9.35 15.20
CA ALA A 430 15.18 8.24 14.93
C ALA A 430 14.63 7.67 16.25
N MET A 431 13.35 7.34 16.28
CA MET A 431 12.63 6.97 17.49
C MET A 431 12.34 5.49 17.53
N PHE A 432 12.85 4.78 18.53
CA PHE A 432 12.25 3.51 18.92
C PHE A 432 10.85 3.75 19.49
N SER A 433 9.97 2.80 19.30
CA SER A 433 8.60 2.85 19.82
C SER A 433 8.25 1.56 20.54
N VAL A 434 7.57 1.68 21.67
CA VAL A 434 6.97 0.55 22.38
C VAL A 434 5.57 0.35 21.80
N ASN A 435 5.28 -0.88 21.36
CA ASN A 435 3.99 -1.23 20.80
C ASN A 435 3.49 -2.51 21.48
N GLU A 436 2.39 -2.39 22.21
CA GLU A 436 1.76 -3.54 22.86
C GLU A 436 1.30 -4.57 21.83
N LEU A 437 1.65 -5.83 22.07
CA LEU A 437 1.24 -6.94 21.21
C LEU A 437 -0.24 -7.25 21.47
N ASP A 438 -1.06 -6.79 20.53
CA ASP A 438 -2.50 -7.05 20.52
C ASP A 438 -2.81 -7.98 19.33
N THR A 439 -3.17 -9.21 19.61
CA THR A 439 -3.44 -10.25 18.63
C THR A 439 -4.94 -10.46 18.43
N ILE A 440 -5.31 -10.93 17.24
CA ILE A 440 -6.70 -11.21 16.93
C ILE A 440 -7.10 -12.54 17.57
N GLU A 441 -7.98 -12.48 18.55
CA GLU A 441 -8.65 -13.67 19.09
C GLU A 441 -9.73 -14.14 18.11
N VAL A 442 -9.60 -15.36 17.65
CA VAL A 442 -10.56 -15.99 16.73
C VAL A 442 -11.41 -16.98 17.50
N PRO A 443 -12.73 -16.75 17.61
CA PRO A 443 -13.62 -17.68 18.30
C PRO A 443 -13.62 -19.08 17.64
N PRO A 444 -13.88 -20.16 18.38
CA PRO A 444 -13.97 -21.50 17.83
C PRO A 444 -14.92 -21.59 16.63
N GLY A 445 -14.51 -22.28 15.58
CA GLY A 445 -15.27 -22.44 14.33
C GLY A 445 -15.35 -21.17 13.47
N ARG A 446 -14.50 -20.17 13.74
CA ARG A 446 -14.35 -18.95 12.94
C ARG A 446 -12.98 -18.92 12.28
N LEU A 447 -12.90 -18.13 11.22
CA LEU A 447 -11.68 -17.93 10.42
C LEU A 447 -11.40 -16.44 10.27
N ILE A 448 -10.14 -16.09 9.98
CA ILE A 448 -9.78 -14.72 9.59
C ILE A 448 -9.72 -14.66 8.07
N LEU A 449 -10.46 -13.72 7.50
CA LEU A 449 -10.49 -13.49 6.06
C LEU A 449 -9.61 -12.30 5.67
N GLN A 450 -8.86 -12.47 4.60
CA GLN A 450 -8.19 -11.40 3.88
C GLN A 450 -8.73 -11.25 2.46
N SER A 451 -8.79 -10.01 1.98
CA SER A 451 -9.01 -9.74 0.57
C SER A 451 -7.68 -9.84 -0.21
N VAL A 452 -7.70 -10.48 -1.38
CA VAL A 452 -6.55 -10.59 -2.28
C VAL A 452 -6.91 -10.19 -3.70
N ARG A 453 -5.93 -9.77 -4.51
CA ARG A 453 -6.16 -9.60 -5.95
C ARG A 453 -5.96 -10.91 -6.68
N SER A 454 -6.75 -11.11 -7.75
CA SER A 454 -6.43 -12.15 -8.74
C SER A 454 -5.26 -11.70 -9.61
N HIS A 455 -4.65 -12.63 -10.30
CA HIS A 455 -3.75 -12.29 -11.40
C HIS A 455 -4.56 -11.61 -12.53
N ASP A 456 -3.90 -10.84 -13.38
CA ASP A 456 -4.54 -10.05 -14.44
C ASP A 456 -5.63 -9.07 -13.92
N GLN A 457 -5.35 -8.40 -12.79
CA GLN A 457 -6.22 -7.40 -12.18
C GLN A 457 -5.42 -6.14 -11.82
N PHE A 458 -5.94 -4.98 -12.20
CA PHE A 458 -5.43 -3.68 -11.76
C PHE A 458 -6.53 -2.94 -10.98
N ASN A 459 -6.32 -2.75 -9.68
CA ASN A 459 -7.34 -2.29 -8.74
C ASN A 459 -8.66 -3.07 -8.90
N THR A 460 -9.78 -2.41 -9.22
CA THR A 460 -11.09 -3.06 -9.48
C THR A 460 -11.26 -3.51 -10.93
N THR A 461 -10.34 -3.19 -11.83
CA THR A 461 -10.39 -3.62 -13.23
C THR A 461 -9.87 -5.04 -13.36
N THR A 462 -10.72 -5.95 -13.79
CA THR A 462 -10.42 -7.36 -14.00
C THR A 462 -10.27 -7.64 -15.48
N TYR A 463 -9.10 -8.09 -15.93
CA TYR A 463 -8.82 -8.39 -17.33
C TYR A 463 -9.10 -9.85 -17.68
N SER A 464 -9.15 -10.74 -16.68
CA SER A 464 -9.45 -12.16 -16.86
C SER A 464 -10.27 -12.70 -15.69
N MET A 465 -11.20 -13.62 -15.99
CA MET A 465 -11.93 -14.40 -14.99
C MET A 465 -11.16 -15.66 -14.56
N ASN A 466 -9.94 -15.83 -15.03
CA ASN A 466 -9.07 -16.93 -14.68
C ASN A 466 -7.88 -16.43 -13.87
N ASP A 467 -7.61 -17.05 -12.74
CA ASP A 467 -6.35 -16.89 -12.01
C ASP A 467 -5.53 -18.17 -12.18
N ARG A 468 -4.68 -18.17 -13.21
CA ARG A 468 -3.87 -19.34 -13.59
C ARG A 468 -2.87 -19.76 -12.52
N TYR A 469 -2.43 -18.82 -11.66
CA TYR A 469 -1.46 -19.11 -10.60
C TYR A 469 -2.08 -19.73 -9.36
N ARG A 470 -3.39 -19.50 -9.15
CA ARG A 470 -4.15 -20.12 -8.05
C ARG A 470 -5.17 -21.17 -8.51
N GLY A 471 -5.11 -21.59 -9.78
CA GLY A 471 -5.97 -22.65 -10.31
C GLY A 471 -7.44 -22.26 -10.52
N VAL A 472 -7.79 -20.97 -10.42
CA VAL A 472 -9.17 -20.51 -10.59
C VAL A 472 -9.51 -20.36 -12.07
N LYS A 473 -10.65 -20.92 -12.48
CA LYS A 473 -11.19 -20.83 -13.83
C LYS A 473 -12.62 -20.31 -13.82
N LYS A 474 -12.93 -19.42 -14.75
CA LYS A 474 -14.27 -18.92 -15.09
C LYS A 474 -15.05 -18.33 -13.90
N GLY A 475 -14.40 -17.65 -12.96
CA GLY A 475 -15.13 -17.03 -11.87
C GLY A 475 -14.23 -16.32 -10.85
N ARG A 476 -14.86 -15.51 -10.00
CA ARG A 476 -14.19 -14.74 -8.97
C ARG A 476 -14.82 -14.94 -7.59
N LEU A 477 -16.05 -15.47 -7.50
CA LEU A 477 -16.68 -15.81 -6.23
C LEU A 477 -16.07 -17.12 -5.72
N VAL A 478 -14.88 -17.01 -5.13
CA VAL A 478 -14.10 -18.12 -4.59
C VAL A 478 -13.59 -17.79 -3.20
N LEU A 479 -13.43 -18.81 -2.38
CA LEU A 479 -12.80 -18.74 -1.07
C LEU A 479 -11.64 -19.74 -1.03
N PHE A 480 -10.42 -19.24 -0.86
CA PHE A 480 -9.24 -20.06 -0.64
C PHE A 480 -9.16 -20.45 0.82
N ILE A 481 -8.99 -21.73 1.10
CA ILE A 481 -8.99 -22.30 2.44
C ILE A 481 -8.01 -23.47 2.51
N SER A 482 -7.37 -23.67 3.65
CA SER A 482 -6.41 -24.76 3.83
C SER A 482 -7.11 -26.14 3.78
N PRO A 483 -6.42 -27.20 3.32
CA PRO A 483 -6.95 -28.56 3.43
C PRO A 483 -7.30 -28.96 4.87
N GLU A 484 -6.55 -28.45 5.85
CA GLU A 484 -6.76 -28.73 7.27
C GLU A 484 -8.06 -28.09 7.76
N ASP A 485 -8.29 -26.82 7.45
CA ASP A 485 -9.52 -26.12 7.82
C ASP A 485 -10.75 -26.70 7.11
N LEU A 486 -10.61 -27.17 5.84
CA LEU A 486 -11.68 -27.89 5.15
C LEU A 486 -12.09 -29.15 5.92
N ALA A 487 -11.11 -29.92 6.37
CA ALA A 487 -11.36 -31.16 7.11
C ALA A 487 -11.97 -30.88 8.50
N GLU A 488 -11.47 -29.86 9.22
CA GLU A 488 -11.99 -29.49 10.55
C GLU A 488 -13.43 -28.95 10.50
N LEU A 489 -13.82 -28.29 9.39
CA LEU A 489 -15.16 -27.73 9.21
C LEU A 489 -16.12 -28.66 8.47
N ASP A 490 -15.70 -29.89 8.14
CA ASP A 490 -16.47 -30.85 7.33
C ASP A 490 -16.95 -30.29 5.98
N LEU A 491 -16.06 -29.53 5.33
CA LEU A 491 -16.30 -28.90 4.03
C LEU A 491 -15.48 -29.59 2.92
N ALA A 492 -16.01 -29.62 1.71
CA ALA A 492 -15.33 -30.22 0.56
C ALA A 492 -14.80 -29.20 -0.43
N ASP A 493 -13.61 -29.47 -1.02
CA ASP A 493 -13.09 -28.69 -2.15
C ASP A 493 -14.10 -28.68 -3.30
N GLY A 494 -14.32 -27.52 -3.90
CA GLY A 494 -15.32 -27.30 -4.95
C GLY A 494 -16.75 -27.09 -4.43
N GLY A 495 -17.01 -27.31 -3.14
CA GLY A 495 -18.29 -26.99 -2.50
C GLY A 495 -18.58 -25.49 -2.49
N TYR A 496 -19.80 -25.10 -2.10
CA TYR A 496 -20.20 -23.70 -2.03
C TYR A 496 -20.58 -23.31 -0.61
N VAL A 497 -20.15 -22.10 -0.22
CA VAL A 497 -20.45 -21.51 1.08
C VAL A 497 -20.93 -20.08 0.95
N ASP A 498 -21.75 -19.65 1.90
CA ASP A 498 -22.01 -18.25 2.20
C ASP A 498 -21.03 -17.82 3.30
N VAL A 499 -20.40 -16.68 3.10
CA VAL A 499 -19.43 -16.12 4.05
C VAL A 499 -20.09 -14.95 4.78
N HIS A 500 -20.20 -15.06 6.09
CA HIS A 500 -20.76 -14.03 6.97
C HIS A 500 -19.63 -13.36 7.73
N SER A 501 -19.57 -12.03 7.71
CA SER A 501 -18.65 -11.31 8.60
C SER A 501 -19.27 -11.10 9.98
N GLU A 502 -18.46 -11.33 11.01
CA GLU A 502 -18.88 -11.10 12.40
C GLU A 502 -18.18 -9.84 12.91
N ALA A 503 -18.88 -8.72 12.84
CA ALA A 503 -18.40 -7.43 13.29
C ALA A 503 -19.10 -6.98 14.58
N PRO A 504 -18.44 -6.16 15.41
CA PRO A 504 -19.02 -5.66 16.66
C PRO A 504 -20.29 -4.83 16.51
N ASP A 505 -20.55 -4.29 15.31
CA ASP A 505 -21.74 -3.50 15.00
C ASP A 505 -23.03 -4.34 14.85
N GLY A 506 -22.89 -5.67 14.84
CA GLY A 506 -24.02 -6.61 14.75
C GLY A 506 -24.73 -6.63 13.39
N VAL A 507 -24.16 -5.98 12.37
CA VAL A 507 -24.74 -5.99 11.02
C VAL A 507 -24.35 -7.27 10.30
N ASP A 508 -25.34 -8.01 9.79
CA ASP A 508 -25.11 -9.22 9.00
C ASP A 508 -24.66 -8.84 7.58
N ARG A 509 -23.38 -8.99 7.31
CA ARG A 509 -22.78 -8.80 5.99
C ARG A 509 -22.44 -10.14 5.39
N VAL A 510 -23.02 -10.43 4.26
CA VAL A 510 -22.93 -11.77 3.63
C VAL A 510 -22.42 -11.65 2.21
N LEU A 511 -21.41 -12.45 1.88
CA LEU A 511 -21.01 -12.73 0.50
C LEU A 511 -21.42 -14.17 0.17
N ARG A 512 -22.34 -14.28 -0.78
CA ARG A 512 -23.04 -15.54 -1.01
C ARG A 512 -22.36 -16.39 -2.09
N ARG A 513 -22.49 -17.72 -1.93
CA ARG A 513 -22.21 -18.71 -2.95
C ARG A 513 -20.75 -18.66 -3.46
N LEU A 514 -19.79 -18.60 -2.54
CA LEU A 514 -18.38 -18.72 -2.87
C LEU A 514 -18.02 -20.19 -3.06
N ARG A 515 -17.35 -20.50 -4.15
CA ARG A 515 -16.79 -21.83 -4.38
C ARG A 515 -15.53 -22.00 -3.53
N LEU A 516 -15.49 -23.04 -2.71
CA LEU A 516 -14.31 -23.42 -1.96
C LEU A 516 -13.20 -23.89 -2.89
N ILE A 517 -12.00 -23.44 -2.62
CA ILE A 517 -10.78 -23.86 -3.30
C ILE A 517 -9.76 -24.26 -2.25
N SER A 518 -9.43 -25.55 -2.25
CA SER A 518 -8.34 -26.07 -1.42
C SER A 518 -7.03 -25.41 -1.86
N TYR A 519 -6.45 -24.60 -0.99
CA TYR A 519 -5.22 -23.84 -1.26
C TYR A 519 -4.38 -23.76 0.02
N PRO A 520 -3.04 -23.82 -0.05
CA PRO A 520 -2.20 -23.79 1.13
C PRO A 520 -2.16 -22.39 1.78
N THR A 521 -3.27 -22.00 2.40
CA THR A 521 -3.34 -20.83 3.30
C THR A 521 -2.83 -21.21 4.69
N ALA A 522 -2.38 -20.22 5.47
CA ALA A 522 -2.09 -20.45 6.88
C ALA A 522 -3.36 -20.94 7.61
N LYS A 523 -3.21 -21.88 8.54
CA LYS A 523 -4.33 -22.46 9.29
C LYS A 523 -5.15 -21.39 10.00
N GLY A 524 -6.48 -21.50 9.94
CA GLY A 524 -7.41 -20.53 10.47
C GLY A 524 -7.56 -19.26 9.61
N CYS A 525 -6.92 -19.21 8.44
CA CYS A 525 -6.94 -18.07 7.53
C CYS A 525 -7.55 -18.44 6.18
N VAL A 526 -8.41 -17.55 5.66
CA VAL A 526 -9.02 -17.69 4.35
C VAL A 526 -8.81 -16.45 3.49
N ALA A 527 -8.91 -16.59 2.17
CA ALA A 527 -8.78 -15.47 1.26
C ALA A 527 -9.88 -15.44 0.21
N ALA A 528 -10.39 -14.25 -0.09
CA ALA A 528 -11.34 -14.00 -1.17
C ALA A 528 -10.88 -12.84 -2.04
N TYR A 529 -11.38 -12.74 -3.26
CA TYR A 529 -10.96 -11.68 -4.15
C TYR A 529 -11.54 -10.31 -3.75
N PHE A 530 -10.68 -9.30 -3.84
CA PHE A 530 -11.03 -7.89 -3.93
C PHE A 530 -11.46 -7.59 -5.38
N PRO A 531 -12.52 -6.82 -5.63
CA PRO A 531 -13.32 -6.06 -4.67
C PRO A 531 -14.54 -6.81 -4.10
N GLU A 532 -14.81 -8.03 -4.52
CA GLU A 532 -15.99 -8.79 -4.14
C GLU A 532 -16.11 -8.95 -2.61
N ALA A 533 -15.00 -9.14 -1.91
CA ALA A 533 -14.96 -9.29 -0.46
C ALA A 533 -15.25 -7.98 0.31
N ASN A 534 -15.31 -6.81 -0.35
CA ASN A 534 -15.52 -5.54 0.32
C ASN A 534 -16.88 -5.43 1.04
N VAL A 535 -17.87 -6.18 0.58
CA VAL A 535 -19.18 -6.26 1.26
C VAL A 535 -19.07 -6.80 2.70
N LEU A 536 -18.02 -7.60 2.98
CA LEU A 536 -17.79 -8.20 4.31
C LEU A 536 -17.04 -7.28 5.27
N VAL A 537 -16.47 -6.17 4.78
CA VAL A 537 -15.62 -5.27 5.57
C VAL A 537 -16.45 -4.11 6.08
N PRO A 538 -16.73 -3.97 7.39
CA PRO A 538 -17.46 -2.83 7.91
C PRO A 538 -16.75 -1.50 7.60
N LEU A 539 -17.53 -0.45 7.30
CA LEU A 539 -16.97 0.88 7.03
C LEU A 539 -16.11 1.40 8.19
N ASP A 540 -16.53 1.09 9.41
CA ASP A 540 -15.89 1.57 10.64
C ASP A 540 -14.77 0.65 11.15
N SER A 541 -14.53 -0.48 10.46
CA SER A 541 -13.37 -1.35 10.73
C SER A 541 -12.13 -0.82 10.03
N THR A 542 -11.36 -0.03 10.76
CA THR A 542 -10.19 0.67 10.22
C THR A 542 -8.94 0.47 11.07
N ALA A 543 -7.78 0.69 10.46
CA ALA A 543 -6.49 0.70 11.13
C ALA A 543 -6.36 1.90 12.07
N GLU A 544 -5.94 1.64 13.29
CA GLU A 544 -5.68 2.68 14.29
C GLU A 544 -4.61 3.67 13.79
N GLY A 545 -4.88 4.95 13.93
CA GLY A 545 -3.95 6.02 13.55
C GLY A 545 -3.88 6.35 12.05
N SER A 546 -4.33 5.45 11.14
CA SER A 546 -4.32 5.73 9.69
C SER A 546 -5.69 5.70 9.04
N ASN A 547 -6.72 5.25 9.74
CA ASN A 547 -8.09 5.07 9.27
C ASN A 547 -8.23 4.27 7.94
N THR A 548 -7.22 3.46 7.62
CA THR A 548 -7.26 2.58 6.44
C THR A 548 -8.20 1.41 6.69
N PRO A 549 -9.12 1.05 5.77
CA PRO A 549 -10.01 -0.10 5.95
C PRO A 549 -9.26 -1.40 6.26
N ALA A 550 -9.67 -2.11 7.33
CA ALA A 550 -9.04 -3.33 7.82
C ALA A 550 -9.54 -4.58 7.05
N SER A 551 -9.31 -4.60 5.74
CA SER A 551 -9.84 -5.63 4.83
C SER A 551 -9.04 -6.94 4.83
N LYS A 552 -8.05 -7.08 5.69
CA LYS A 552 -7.21 -8.29 5.80
C LYS A 552 -7.21 -8.93 7.18
N SER A 553 -8.23 -8.60 7.98
CA SER A 553 -8.38 -9.15 9.33
C SER A 553 -9.86 -9.23 9.73
N VAL A 554 -10.70 -9.73 8.82
CA VAL A 554 -12.14 -9.83 9.03
C VAL A 554 -12.46 -11.21 9.62
N ILE A 555 -13.08 -11.26 10.79
CA ILE A 555 -13.57 -12.52 11.36
C ILE A 555 -14.82 -12.94 10.59
N VAL A 556 -14.83 -14.19 10.14
CA VAL A 556 -15.91 -14.75 9.32
C VAL A 556 -16.36 -16.12 9.80
N ARG A 557 -17.63 -16.40 9.54
CA ARG A 557 -18.28 -17.69 9.67
C ARG A 557 -18.66 -18.20 8.29
N LEU A 558 -18.51 -19.50 8.07
CA LEU A 558 -18.90 -20.16 6.83
C LEU A 558 -20.20 -20.95 7.05
N GLU A 559 -21.12 -20.83 6.13
CA GLU A 559 -22.33 -21.67 6.06
C GLU A 559 -22.40 -22.36 4.71
N PRO A 560 -22.65 -23.69 4.66
CA PRO A 560 -22.88 -24.37 3.39
C PRO A 560 -24.00 -23.70 2.60
N SER A 561 -23.73 -23.30 1.35
CA SER A 561 -24.77 -22.77 0.47
C SER A 561 -25.62 -23.92 -0.09
N PRO A 562 -26.95 -23.77 -0.16
CA PRO A 562 -27.78 -24.73 -0.89
C PRO A 562 -27.37 -24.76 -2.37
N ASN A 563 -27.41 -25.98 -2.94
CA ASN A 563 -27.05 -26.23 -4.35
C ASN A 563 -27.92 -25.48 -5.35
#